data_283eb414d328aa71529141a2a2e7f55c
#
_entry.id   283eb414d328aa71529141a2a2e7f55c
#
_cell.length_a   1.000
_cell.length_b   1.000
_cell.length_c   1.000
_cell.angle_alpha   90.00
_cell.angle_beta   90.00
_cell.angle_gamma   90.00
#
_symmetry.space_group_name_H-M   'P 1'
#
loop_
_entity.id
_entity.type
_entity.pdbx_description
1 polymer ?
#
loop_
_entity_poly.entity_id
_entity_poly.type
_entity_poly.pdbx_seq_one_letter_code
_entity_poly.pdbx_strand_id
1 'polypeptide(L)'
;EECRRQGVESIKRSIDLANELGVKVIVTHSGQVELDGSQESRLRKLIQDGKVDSTEYAEIKAGMEEFRKQNIDIHLEAVIKSLRELLEYAGRNGIRLGLENRFHYFDIPSQDELACLLDLADPDRLGFIYDSGHAAAMSLLGFFDHETWLKRYARRMIGAHLQDAKGVKDHYAPGLGEIDFGMVAKYLPN
;
A
#
# COMPACT_ATOMS: atom_id res chain seq x y z
N GLU A 1 0.87 -11.34 -18.42
CA GLU A 1 -0.59 -11.52 -18.54
C GLU A 1 -1.07 -12.75 -17.78
N GLU A 2 -0.35 -13.89 -17.83
CA GLU A 2 -0.73 -15.09 -17.07
C GLU A 2 -0.74 -14.85 -15.56
N CYS A 3 0.33 -14.27 -15.02
CA CYS A 3 0.43 -13.89 -13.60
C CYS A 3 -0.73 -12.96 -13.18
N ARG A 4 -1.07 -11.97 -14.01
CA ARG A 4 -2.21 -11.08 -13.78
C ARG A 4 -3.52 -11.87 -13.66
N ARG A 5 -3.79 -12.79 -14.60
CA ARG A 5 -5.02 -13.61 -14.59
C ARG A 5 -5.10 -14.48 -13.33
N GLN A 6 -4.00 -15.12 -12.94
CA GLN A 6 -3.95 -15.92 -11.72
C GLN A 6 -4.23 -15.07 -10.47
N GLY A 7 -3.68 -13.86 -10.40
CA GLY A 7 -3.97 -12.91 -9.32
C GLY A 7 -5.44 -12.52 -9.26
N VAL A 8 -6.04 -12.17 -10.40
CA VAL A 8 -7.46 -11.83 -10.50
C VAL A 8 -8.34 -13.00 -10.04
N GLU A 9 -8.09 -14.23 -10.50
CA GLU A 9 -8.84 -15.41 -10.09
C GLU A 9 -8.66 -15.71 -8.58
N SER A 10 -7.49 -15.45 -8.03
CA SER A 10 -7.28 -15.58 -6.58
C SER A 10 -8.15 -14.60 -5.77
N ILE A 11 -8.21 -13.33 -6.21
CA ILE A 11 -9.03 -12.32 -5.53
C ILE A 11 -10.53 -12.62 -5.72
N LYS A 12 -10.97 -13.11 -6.88
CA LYS A 12 -12.37 -13.56 -7.08
C LYS A 12 -12.77 -14.64 -6.09
N ARG A 13 -11.91 -15.62 -5.82
CA ARG A 13 -12.17 -16.62 -4.77
C ARG A 13 -12.30 -16.00 -3.38
N SER A 14 -11.51 -14.98 -3.09
CA SER A 14 -11.63 -14.24 -1.83
C SER A 14 -12.95 -13.45 -1.75
N ILE A 15 -13.41 -12.89 -2.88
CA ILE A 15 -14.72 -12.21 -2.96
C ILE A 15 -15.86 -13.22 -2.71
N ASP A 16 -15.79 -14.41 -3.32
CA ASP A 16 -16.79 -15.45 -3.13
C ASP A 16 -16.88 -15.88 -1.67
N LEU A 17 -15.73 -16.14 -1.05
CA LEU A 17 -15.65 -16.49 0.37
C LEU A 17 -16.17 -15.35 1.27
N ALA A 18 -15.81 -14.10 0.98
CA ALA A 18 -16.30 -12.93 1.70
C ALA A 18 -17.84 -12.84 1.63
N ASN A 19 -18.41 -13.09 0.45
CA ASN A 19 -19.86 -13.12 0.26
C ASN A 19 -20.54 -14.25 1.05
N GLU A 20 -19.99 -15.46 1.04
CA GLU A 20 -20.47 -16.59 1.84
C GLU A 20 -20.45 -16.30 3.34
N LEU A 21 -19.42 -15.63 3.83
CA LEU A 21 -19.24 -15.25 5.24
C LEU A 21 -19.98 -13.96 5.62
N GLY A 22 -20.65 -13.29 4.70
CA GLY A 22 -21.33 -12.01 4.94
C GLY A 22 -20.38 -10.82 5.18
N VAL A 23 -19.09 -10.95 4.87
CA VAL A 23 -18.09 -9.88 4.93
C VAL A 23 -18.31 -8.91 3.78
N LYS A 24 -18.21 -7.60 4.02
CA LYS A 24 -18.55 -6.56 3.04
C LYS A 24 -17.33 -5.85 2.44
N VAL A 25 -16.16 -6.05 3.00
CA VAL A 25 -14.91 -5.40 2.55
C VAL A 25 -13.81 -6.44 2.49
N ILE A 26 -13.03 -6.44 1.42
CA ILE A 26 -11.76 -7.19 1.34
C ILE A 26 -10.61 -6.24 1.05
N VAL A 27 -9.47 -6.49 1.66
CA VAL A 27 -8.22 -5.77 1.39
C VAL A 27 -7.52 -6.44 0.21
N THR A 28 -7.02 -5.63 -0.73
CA THR A 28 -6.32 -6.13 -1.91
C THR A 28 -4.91 -5.56 -2.01
N HIS A 29 -3.97 -6.44 -2.33
CA HIS A 29 -2.61 -6.08 -2.72
C HIS A 29 -2.55 -6.04 -4.24
N SER A 30 -2.35 -4.84 -4.80
CA SER A 30 -2.62 -4.59 -6.22
C SER A 30 -1.53 -5.13 -7.17
N GLY A 31 -0.29 -5.23 -6.68
CA GLY A 31 0.86 -5.66 -7.48
C GLY A 31 2.16 -4.98 -7.08
N GLN A 32 3.19 -5.18 -7.87
CA GLN A 32 4.52 -4.63 -7.63
C GLN A 32 5.29 -4.46 -8.93
N VAL A 33 6.31 -3.59 -8.92
CA VAL A 33 7.16 -3.28 -10.09
C VAL A 33 8.37 -4.20 -10.15
N GLU A 34 8.98 -4.51 -8.99
CA GLU A 34 10.22 -5.27 -8.87
C GLU A 34 10.07 -6.37 -7.83
N LEU A 35 10.76 -7.48 -8.05
CA LEU A 35 10.77 -8.63 -7.15
C LEU A 35 12.02 -8.73 -6.29
N ASP A 36 13.13 -8.10 -6.72
CA ASP A 36 14.39 -8.11 -5.97
C ASP A 36 14.37 -7.07 -4.85
N GLY A 37 14.05 -7.51 -3.64
CA GLY A 37 14.06 -6.67 -2.44
C GLY A 37 15.45 -6.41 -1.84
N SER A 38 16.54 -6.81 -2.49
CA SER A 38 17.91 -6.71 -1.93
C SER A 38 18.32 -5.26 -1.66
N GLN A 39 18.01 -4.34 -2.56
CA GLN A 39 18.31 -2.91 -2.42
C GLN A 39 17.56 -2.28 -1.25
N GLU A 40 16.26 -2.54 -1.13
CA GLU A 40 15.47 -2.05 0.00
C GLU A 40 15.95 -2.65 1.33
N SER A 41 16.28 -3.94 1.34
CA SER A 41 16.87 -4.59 2.52
C SER A 41 18.19 -3.94 2.93
N ARG A 42 19.01 -3.53 1.94
CA ARG A 42 20.24 -2.79 2.21
C ARG A 42 19.97 -1.40 2.79
N LEU A 43 18.99 -0.65 2.25
CA LEU A 43 18.59 0.64 2.83
C LEU A 43 18.13 0.49 4.29
N ARG A 44 17.28 -0.49 4.57
CA ARG A 44 16.81 -0.78 5.94
C ARG A 44 17.98 -1.09 6.88
N LYS A 45 18.98 -1.84 6.41
CA LYS A 45 20.19 -2.12 7.18
C LYS A 45 21.02 -0.86 7.43
N LEU A 46 21.18 0.00 6.44
CA LEU A 46 21.91 1.27 6.59
C LEU A 46 21.23 2.20 7.62
N ILE A 47 19.90 2.24 7.66
CA ILE A 47 19.17 2.97 8.71
C ILE A 47 19.47 2.39 10.09
N GLN A 48 19.38 1.05 10.24
CA GLN A 48 19.69 0.39 11.52
C GLN A 48 21.10 0.65 11.99
N ASP A 49 22.05 0.81 11.07
CA ASP A 49 23.46 1.12 11.34
C ASP A 49 23.73 2.63 11.53
N GLY A 50 22.71 3.48 11.51
CA GLY A 50 22.84 4.94 11.64
C GLY A 50 23.53 5.63 10.46
N LYS A 51 23.45 5.04 9.25
CA LYS A 51 24.13 5.47 8.03
C LYS A 51 23.21 6.08 6.98
N VAL A 52 22.09 6.68 7.41
CA VAL A 52 21.10 7.31 6.50
C VAL A 52 21.70 8.45 5.67
N ASP A 53 22.70 9.17 6.20
CA ASP A 53 23.37 10.28 5.50
C ASP A 53 24.57 9.82 4.63
N SER A 54 24.77 8.52 4.45
CA SER A 54 25.87 8.00 3.65
C SER A 54 25.60 8.13 2.14
N THR A 55 26.68 8.29 1.36
CA THR A 55 26.64 8.26 -0.11
C THR A 55 26.00 6.98 -0.62
N GLU A 56 26.32 5.83 0.00
CA GLU A 56 25.74 4.53 -0.34
C GLU A 56 24.20 4.55 -0.21
N TYR A 57 23.68 5.14 0.88
CA TYR A 57 22.21 5.24 1.07
C TYR A 57 21.57 6.08 -0.03
N ALA A 58 22.15 7.25 -0.33
CA ALA A 58 21.64 8.16 -1.36
C ALA A 58 21.66 7.52 -2.75
N GLU A 59 22.75 6.83 -3.11
CA GLU A 59 22.90 6.15 -4.41
C GLU A 59 21.90 5.03 -4.59
N ILE A 60 21.72 4.15 -3.58
CA ILE A 60 20.77 3.06 -3.65
C ILE A 60 19.34 3.61 -3.77
N LYS A 61 18.98 4.59 -2.93
CA LYS A 61 17.65 5.21 -2.95
C LYS A 61 17.35 5.83 -4.31
N ALA A 62 18.26 6.64 -4.84
CA ALA A 62 18.11 7.26 -6.16
C ALA A 62 17.98 6.23 -7.29
N GLY A 63 18.76 5.15 -7.23
CA GLY A 63 18.68 4.04 -8.19
C GLY A 63 17.29 3.35 -8.15
N MET A 64 16.76 3.12 -6.96
CA MET A 64 15.41 2.55 -6.80
C MET A 64 14.31 3.48 -7.33
N GLU A 65 14.41 4.78 -7.07
CA GLU A 65 13.46 5.78 -7.55
C GLU A 65 13.46 5.85 -9.09
N GLU A 66 14.64 5.89 -9.69
CA GLU A 66 14.78 5.93 -11.16
C GLU A 66 14.29 4.64 -11.81
N PHE A 67 14.64 3.46 -11.25
CA PHE A 67 14.16 2.17 -11.74
C PHE A 67 12.64 2.11 -11.72
N ARG A 68 12.01 2.47 -10.58
CA ARG A 68 10.56 2.48 -10.45
C ARG A 68 9.91 3.41 -11.49
N LYS A 69 10.42 4.63 -11.62
CA LYS A 69 9.94 5.62 -12.58
C LYS A 69 9.96 5.11 -14.03
N GLN A 70 11.01 4.37 -14.40
CA GLN A 70 11.14 3.83 -15.76
C GLN A 70 10.22 2.64 -16.05
N ASN A 71 9.78 1.93 -15.01
CA ASN A 71 9.07 0.66 -15.18
C ASN A 71 7.61 0.67 -14.69
N ILE A 72 7.17 1.70 -13.96
CA ILE A 72 5.85 1.70 -13.31
C ILE A 72 4.67 1.61 -14.28
N ASP A 73 4.75 2.26 -15.44
CA ASP A 73 3.60 2.44 -16.33
C ASP A 73 2.97 1.11 -16.77
N ILE A 74 3.78 0.16 -17.20
CA ILE A 74 3.29 -1.15 -17.66
C ILE A 74 2.63 -1.95 -16.51
N HIS A 75 3.17 -1.81 -15.29
CA HIS A 75 2.62 -2.49 -14.11
C HIS A 75 1.33 -1.83 -13.64
N LEU A 76 1.27 -0.50 -13.65
CA LEU A 76 0.08 0.26 -13.28
C LEU A 76 -1.07 0.01 -14.25
N GLU A 77 -0.81 -0.05 -15.56
CA GLU A 77 -1.80 -0.45 -16.56
C GLU A 77 -2.37 -1.85 -16.29
N ALA A 78 -1.52 -2.80 -15.95
CA ALA A 78 -1.93 -4.16 -15.59
C ALA A 78 -2.80 -4.18 -14.31
N VAL A 79 -2.46 -3.35 -13.32
CA VAL A 79 -3.26 -3.17 -12.10
C VAL A 79 -4.62 -2.56 -12.42
N ILE A 80 -4.66 -1.48 -13.22
CA ILE A 80 -5.91 -0.82 -13.63
C ILE A 80 -6.83 -1.82 -14.35
N LYS A 81 -6.28 -2.60 -15.28
CA LYS A 81 -7.03 -3.65 -16.00
C LYS A 81 -7.61 -4.68 -15.02
N SER A 82 -6.80 -5.13 -14.06
CA SER A 82 -7.23 -6.10 -13.05
C SER A 82 -8.32 -5.54 -12.13
N LEU A 83 -8.13 -4.29 -11.65
CA LEU A 83 -9.10 -3.64 -10.77
C LEU A 83 -10.45 -3.41 -11.46
N ARG A 84 -10.48 -3.04 -12.73
CA ARG A 84 -11.76 -2.90 -13.46
C ARG A 84 -12.53 -4.21 -13.50
N GLU A 85 -11.86 -5.33 -13.79
CA GLU A 85 -12.46 -6.66 -13.79
C GLU A 85 -12.96 -7.06 -12.38
N LEU A 86 -12.13 -6.82 -11.35
CA LEU A 86 -12.45 -7.14 -9.97
C LEU A 86 -13.58 -6.27 -9.41
N LEU A 87 -13.62 -4.99 -9.74
CA LEU A 87 -14.70 -4.07 -9.33
C LEU A 87 -16.06 -4.49 -9.88
N GLU A 88 -16.08 -4.97 -11.12
CA GLU A 88 -17.31 -5.50 -11.70
C GLU A 88 -17.76 -6.78 -10.98
N TYR A 89 -16.81 -7.69 -10.72
CA TYR A 89 -17.09 -8.94 -10.02
C TYR A 89 -17.52 -8.71 -8.55
N ALA A 90 -16.78 -7.88 -7.82
CA ALA A 90 -17.07 -7.53 -6.43
C ALA A 90 -18.43 -6.83 -6.29
N GLY A 91 -18.74 -5.91 -7.22
CA GLY A 91 -20.00 -5.19 -7.24
C GLY A 91 -21.22 -6.11 -7.37
N ARG A 92 -21.14 -7.17 -8.19
CA ARG A 92 -22.20 -8.19 -8.30
C ARG A 92 -22.41 -8.99 -7.01
N ASN A 93 -21.37 -9.11 -6.19
CA ASN A 93 -21.39 -9.82 -4.92
C ASN A 93 -21.63 -8.88 -3.71
N GLY A 94 -21.83 -7.59 -3.93
CA GLY A 94 -22.01 -6.61 -2.86
C GLY A 94 -20.80 -6.45 -1.94
N ILE A 95 -19.59 -6.68 -2.48
CA ILE A 95 -18.31 -6.57 -1.79
C ILE A 95 -17.59 -5.30 -2.24
N ARG A 96 -17.04 -4.56 -1.29
CA ARG A 96 -16.20 -3.38 -1.50
C ARG A 96 -14.72 -3.76 -1.49
N LEU A 97 -13.95 -3.22 -2.41
CA LEU A 97 -12.50 -3.44 -2.45
C LEU A 97 -11.77 -2.33 -1.69
N GLY A 98 -10.77 -2.70 -0.92
CA GLY A 98 -9.88 -1.79 -0.21
C GLY A 98 -8.46 -1.87 -0.75
N LEU A 99 -7.91 -0.74 -1.20
CA LEU A 99 -6.50 -0.62 -1.61
C LEU A 99 -5.68 -0.17 -0.41
N GLU A 100 -4.65 -0.93 -0.06
CA GLU A 100 -3.80 -0.65 1.09
C GLU A 100 -2.52 0.05 0.67
N ASN A 101 -2.04 1.03 1.46
CA ASN A 101 -0.67 1.53 1.34
C ASN A 101 0.33 0.46 1.76
N ARG A 102 1.42 0.31 1.00
CA ARG A 102 2.27 -0.87 1.06
C ARG A 102 3.55 -0.66 1.86
N PHE A 103 4.09 -1.80 2.34
CA PHE A 103 5.32 -1.85 3.15
C PHE A 103 6.60 -1.75 2.33
N HIS A 104 6.57 -2.14 1.04
CA HIS A 104 7.72 -2.10 0.16
C HIS A 104 7.59 -0.99 -0.88
N TYR A 105 8.70 -0.33 -1.20
CA TYR A 105 8.72 0.78 -2.15
C TYR A 105 8.28 0.38 -3.56
N PHE A 106 8.59 -0.83 -3.99
CA PHE A 106 8.19 -1.33 -5.31
C PHE A 106 6.75 -1.84 -5.38
N ASP A 107 6.05 -1.94 -4.26
CA ASP A 107 4.62 -2.29 -4.26
C ASP A 107 3.77 -1.15 -4.85
N ILE A 108 2.62 -1.51 -5.41
CA ILE A 108 1.59 -0.62 -5.90
C ILE A 108 0.40 -0.67 -4.91
N PRO A 109 -0.11 0.50 -4.46
CA PRO A 109 0.14 1.84 -4.96
C PRO A 109 1.19 2.64 -4.17
N SER A 110 1.87 3.57 -4.85
CA SER A 110 2.46 4.76 -4.23
C SER A 110 1.38 5.79 -3.87
N GLN A 111 1.80 6.91 -3.22
CA GLN A 111 0.84 7.99 -2.90
C GLN A 111 0.15 8.58 -4.12
N ASP A 112 0.85 8.75 -5.23
CA ASP A 112 0.25 9.34 -6.44
C ASP A 112 -0.57 8.32 -7.24
N GLU A 113 -0.13 7.08 -7.30
CA GLU A 113 -0.84 6.00 -7.97
C GLU A 113 -2.19 5.70 -7.29
N LEU A 114 -2.26 5.81 -5.96
CA LEU A 114 -3.49 5.59 -5.22
C LEU A 114 -4.61 6.55 -5.67
N ALA A 115 -4.28 7.81 -5.99
CA ALA A 115 -5.27 8.74 -6.53
C ALA A 115 -5.89 8.21 -7.82
N CYS A 116 -5.04 7.83 -8.79
CA CYS A 116 -5.51 7.29 -10.07
C CYS A 116 -6.33 6.02 -9.91
N LEU A 117 -5.94 5.13 -8.98
CA LEU A 117 -6.66 3.88 -8.74
C LEU A 117 -8.00 4.10 -8.06
N LEU A 118 -8.08 5.03 -7.10
CA LEU A 118 -9.34 5.35 -6.42
C LEU A 118 -10.36 6.02 -7.35
N ASP A 119 -9.90 6.69 -8.41
CA ASP A 119 -10.78 7.30 -9.43
C ASP A 119 -11.45 6.27 -10.36
N LEU A 120 -11.08 4.99 -10.26
CA LEU A 120 -11.70 3.92 -11.06
C LEU A 120 -13.13 3.59 -10.62
N ALA A 121 -13.53 3.93 -9.39
CA ALA A 121 -14.86 3.65 -8.88
C ALA A 121 -15.28 4.58 -7.73
N ASP A 122 -16.59 4.64 -7.52
CA ASP A 122 -17.19 5.36 -6.40
C ASP A 122 -16.72 4.83 -5.04
N PRO A 123 -16.76 5.68 -3.99
CA PRO A 123 -16.38 5.30 -2.63
C PRO A 123 -17.07 4.05 -2.09
N ASP A 124 -18.30 3.76 -2.53
CA ASP A 124 -19.04 2.56 -2.10
C ASP A 124 -18.55 1.25 -2.72
N ARG A 125 -17.70 1.32 -3.72
CA ARG A 125 -17.13 0.15 -4.42
C ARG A 125 -15.64 -0.02 -4.20
N LEU A 126 -14.91 1.09 -4.05
CA LEU A 126 -13.46 1.12 -3.89
C LEU A 126 -13.06 2.15 -2.85
N GLY A 127 -12.23 1.77 -1.89
CA GLY A 127 -11.75 2.66 -0.86
C GLY A 127 -10.31 2.44 -0.48
N PHE A 128 -9.82 3.26 0.42
CA PHE A 128 -8.48 3.21 0.96
C PHE A 128 -8.46 2.43 2.29
N ILE A 129 -7.51 1.53 2.44
CA ILE A 129 -7.14 0.90 3.70
C ILE A 129 -5.83 1.52 4.15
N TYR A 130 -5.87 2.20 5.27
CA TYR A 130 -4.67 2.81 5.84
C TYR A 130 -3.95 1.82 6.75
N ASP A 131 -2.68 1.54 6.45
CA ASP A 131 -1.78 0.81 7.36
C ASP A 131 -0.74 1.75 7.94
N SER A 132 -0.77 1.93 9.27
CA SER A 132 0.09 2.88 9.98
C SER A 132 1.56 2.44 10.00
N GLY A 133 1.83 1.15 10.12
CA GLY A 133 3.19 0.61 10.14
C GLY A 133 3.87 0.70 8.78
N HIS A 134 3.12 0.40 7.70
CA HIS A 134 3.61 0.55 6.33
C HIS A 134 3.94 2.01 6.01
N ALA A 135 3.04 2.95 6.38
CA ALA A 135 3.28 4.37 6.17
C ALA A 135 4.50 4.88 6.93
N ALA A 136 4.68 4.45 8.19
CA ALA A 136 5.85 4.82 9.01
C ALA A 136 7.15 4.26 8.42
N ALA A 137 7.18 2.99 8.00
CA ALA A 137 8.36 2.37 7.40
C ALA A 137 8.80 3.08 6.12
N MET A 138 7.87 3.41 5.22
CA MET A 138 8.18 4.12 3.99
C MET A 138 8.60 5.58 4.23
N SER A 139 8.07 6.21 5.26
CA SER A 139 8.47 7.55 5.69
C SER A 139 9.90 7.55 6.24
N LEU A 140 10.25 6.56 7.07
CA LEU A 140 11.60 6.41 7.61
C LEU A 140 12.64 6.16 6.49
N LEU A 141 12.28 5.40 5.45
CA LEU A 141 13.08 5.21 4.25
C LEU A 141 13.09 6.45 3.32
N GLY A 142 12.37 7.51 3.67
CA GLY A 142 12.35 8.76 2.91
C GLY A 142 11.70 8.67 1.53
N PHE A 143 10.89 7.63 1.26
CA PHE A 143 10.17 7.52 -0.01
C PHE A 143 8.84 8.26 0.00
N PHE A 144 8.09 8.17 1.10
CA PHE A 144 6.75 8.78 1.22
C PHE A 144 6.61 9.46 2.58
N ASP A 145 5.95 10.60 2.62
CA ASP A 145 5.59 11.23 3.88
C ASP A 145 4.40 10.51 4.52
N HIS A 146 4.52 10.18 5.82
CA HIS A 146 3.52 9.41 6.54
C HIS A 146 2.16 10.10 6.58
N GLU A 147 2.12 11.36 6.99
CA GLU A 147 0.87 12.12 7.17
C GLU A 147 0.18 12.41 5.84
N THR A 148 0.93 12.45 4.74
CA THR A 148 0.39 12.72 3.39
C THR A 148 -0.62 11.65 2.95
N TRP A 149 -0.47 10.39 3.35
CA TRP A 149 -1.49 9.36 3.11
C TRP A 149 -2.84 9.76 3.70
N LEU A 150 -2.83 10.21 4.94
CA LEU A 150 -4.05 10.60 5.66
C LEU A 150 -4.61 11.92 5.15
N LYS A 151 -3.78 12.93 4.93
CA LYS A 151 -4.20 14.23 4.35
C LYS A 151 -4.93 14.07 3.02
N ARG A 152 -4.41 13.21 2.16
CA ARG A 152 -4.97 13.02 0.81
C ARG A 152 -6.17 12.09 0.79
N TYR A 153 -6.15 11.03 1.60
CA TYR A 153 -7.04 9.88 1.39
C TYR A 153 -7.95 9.52 2.57
N ALA A 154 -7.91 10.25 3.70
CA ALA A 154 -8.77 9.95 4.84
C ALA A 154 -10.26 9.92 4.48
N ARG A 155 -10.72 10.78 3.55
CA ARG A 155 -12.12 10.81 3.08
C ARG A 155 -12.50 9.59 2.22
N ARG A 156 -11.53 8.85 1.72
CA ARG A 156 -11.72 7.61 0.95
C ARG A 156 -11.42 6.38 1.79
N MET A 157 -11.00 6.57 3.06
CA MET A 157 -10.65 5.48 3.97
C MET A 157 -11.89 4.70 4.39
N ILE A 158 -11.81 3.38 4.24
CA ILE A 158 -12.87 2.41 4.56
C ILE A 158 -12.47 1.43 5.64
N GLY A 159 -11.22 1.46 6.06
CA GLY A 159 -10.66 0.64 7.12
C GLY A 159 -9.23 1.05 7.41
N ALA A 160 -8.72 0.59 8.55
CA ALA A 160 -7.34 0.82 8.94
C ALA A 160 -6.75 -0.40 9.64
N HIS A 161 -5.48 -0.71 9.34
CA HIS A 161 -4.63 -1.58 10.12
C HIS A 161 -3.80 -0.69 11.05
N LEU A 162 -4.19 -0.61 12.31
CA LEU A 162 -3.48 0.18 13.32
C LEU A 162 -2.45 -0.71 14.01
N GLN A 163 -1.25 -0.64 13.53
CA GLN A 163 -0.07 -1.28 14.09
C GLN A 163 1.01 -0.24 14.34
N ASP A 164 1.90 -0.50 15.28
CA ASP A 164 3.04 0.37 15.55
C ASP A 164 4.29 -0.09 14.79
N ALA A 165 5.26 0.80 14.68
CA ALA A 165 6.55 0.51 14.07
C ALA A 165 7.69 1.00 14.97
N LYS A 166 8.81 0.28 14.95
CA LYS A 166 10.03 0.67 15.64
C LYS A 166 11.20 0.62 14.67
N GLY A 167 11.70 1.80 14.33
CA GLY A 167 12.64 1.91 13.22
C GLY A 167 12.02 1.35 11.93
N VAL A 168 12.73 0.48 11.24
CA VAL A 168 12.29 -0.14 9.96
C VAL A 168 11.40 -1.38 10.12
N LYS A 169 11.02 -1.75 11.34
CA LYS A 169 10.18 -2.92 11.64
C LYS A 169 8.78 -2.47 12.03
N ASP A 170 7.79 -3.11 11.47
CA ASP A 170 6.37 -2.95 11.76
C ASP A 170 5.79 -4.10 12.59
N HIS A 171 4.47 -4.21 12.68
CA HIS A 171 3.71 -5.24 13.40
C HIS A 171 3.91 -5.23 14.93
N TYR A 172 4.22 -4.07 15.52
CA TYR A 172 4.13 -3.90 16.96
C TYR A 172 2.71 -3.51 17.37
N ALA A 173 2.33 -3.86 18.59
CA ALA A 173 1.06 -3.37 19.14
C ALA A 173 1.11 -1.84 19.29
N PRO A 174 0.01 -1.11 19.03
CA PRO A 174 -0.04 0.34 19.19
C PRO A 174 0.43 0.80 20.58
N GLY A 175 1.33 1.78 20.62
CA GLY A 175 1.95 2.30 21.83
C GLY A 175 3.25 1.57 22.25
N LEU A 176 3.70 0.56 21.51
CA LEU A 176 4.98 -0.11 21.75
C LEU A 176 6.08 0.30 20.77
N GLY A 177 5.80 1.17 19.82
CA GLY A 177 6.73 1.68 18.83
C GLY A 177 6.90 3.20 18.90
N GLU A 178 7.03 3.82 17.73
CA GLU A 178 7.43 5.21 17.55
C GLU A 178 6.41 6.04 16.74
N ILE A 179 5.26 5.45 16.35
CA ILE A 179 4.24 6.14 15.55
C ILE A 179 3.50 7.18 16.42
N ASP A 180 3.39 8.41 15.92
CA ASP A 180 2.53 9.43 16.51
C ASP A 180 1.05 9.14 16.22
N PHE A 181 0.42 8.33 17.08
CA PHE A 181 -1.02 8.06 16.99
C PHE A 181 -1.88 9.29 17.27
N GLY A 182 -1.33 10.35 17.90
CA GLY A 182 -2.00 11.63 18.01
C GLY A 182 -2.16 12.32 16.66
N MET A 183 -1.17 12.18 15.77
CA MET A 183 -1.28 12.61 14.37
C MET A 183 -2.33 11.76 13.64
N VAL A 184 -2.26 10.42 13.73
CA VAL A 184 -3.19 9.51 13.06
C VAL A 184 -4.64 9.78 13.48
N ALA A 185 -4.90 9.97 14.78
CA ALA A 185 -6.23 10.19 15.33
C ALA A 185 -6.96 11.42 14.75
N LYS A 186 -6.23 12.45 14.26
CA LYS A 186 -6.83 13.63 13.62
C LYS A 186 -7.62 13.30 12.35
N TYR A 187 -7.34 12.16 11.73
CA TYR A 187 -7.89 11.76 10.43
C TYR A 187 -8.83 10.57 10.51
N LEU A 188 -8.89 9.88 11.64
CA LEU A 188 -9.83 8.78 11.86
C LEU A 188 -11.24 9.34 12.11
N PRO A 189 -12.29 8.69 11.60
CA PRO A 189 -13.66 9.10 11.93
C PRO A 189 -13.92 8.92 13.44
N ASN A 190 -14.66 9.88 14.01
CA ASN A 190 -15.15 9.81 15.39
C ASN A 190 -16.22 8.74 15.54
#